data_7a2fb9a7031df7c52517d8befe3bda08
#
_entry.id   7a2fb9a7031df7c52517d8befe3bda08
#
_cell.length_a   1.000
_cell.length_b   1.000
_cell.length_c   1.000
_cell.angle_alpha   90.00
_cell.angle_beta   90.00
_cell.angle_gamma   90.00
#
_symmetry.space_group_name_H-M   'P 1'
#
loop_
_entity.id
_entity.type
_entity.pdbx_description
1 polymer ?
#
loop_
_entity_poly.entity_id
_entity_poly.type
_entity_poly.pdbx_seq_one_letter_code
_entity_poly.pdbx_strand_id
1 'polypeptide(L)'
;MGLPPPGLWLKRLWVLFQVALHVAIGKVLLTLFPRRVKQNILAMGEKTGMTRNPRFSHENWIPTFFSAQYFWFILKVRWQRLEDMTEQGGLAPNCPVVCLSGERCSIWDFMQGQTLRLIEDFGSIADFLIIYIEEAHASDGWAFKNNVDIKSHRNLQDRLQAARLLLDRSPQCPVVVDTMKDQSSSCYAALPERLYVLQEGRILYKPARLLGPWDFPSKNTGVGCHFLLPRIFPT
;
A
#
# COMPACT_ATOMS: atom_id res chain seq x y z
N MET A 1 -4.38 11.07 -24.11
CA MET A 1 -3.43 11.17 -22.97
C MET A 1 -2.16 11.80 -23.51
N GLY A 2 -1.79 13.02 -23.04
CA GLY A 2 -0.54 13.66 -23.40
C GLY A 2 0.66 12.90 -22.82
N LEU A 3 1.79 12.97 -23.49
CA LEU A 3 3.05 12.41 -22.97
C LEU A 3 3.41 13.13 -21.67
N PRO A 4 3.87 12.41 -20.65
CA PRO A 4 4.30 13.03 -19.39
C PRO A 4 5.46 14.00 -19.65
N PRO A 5 5.60 15.04 -18.81
CA PRO A 5 6.63 16.06 -19.01
C PRO A 5 8.04 15.43 -19.03
N PRO A 6 8.96 15.96 -19.84
CA PRO A 6 10.30 15.37 -20.05
C PRO A 6 11.08 15.15 -18.74
N GLY A 7 10.89 16.02 -17.73
CA GLY A 7 11.51 15.85 -16.42
C GLY A 7 11.02 14.61 -15.65
N LEU A 8 9.77 14.17 -15.85
CA LEU A 8 9.26 12.97 -15.24
C LEU A 8 9.86 11.72 -15.89
N TRP A 9 10.07 11.72 -17.20
CA TRP A 9 10.74 10.62 -17.91
C TRP A 9 12.17 10.41 -17.41
N LEU A 10 12.93 11.47 -17.24
CA LEU A 10 14.29 11.37 -16.69
C LEU A 10 14.29 10.79 -15.28
N LYS A 11 13.36 11.22 -14.43
CA LYS A 11 13.19 10.65 -13.07
C LYS A 11 12.82 9.16 -13.13
N ARG A 12 11.93 8.76 -14.04
CA ARG A 12 11.55 7.34 -14.21
C ARG A 12 12.73 6.49 -14.68
N LEU A 13 13.52 6.97 -15.66
CA LEU A 13 14.74 6.29 -16.11
C LEU A 13 15.77 6.17 -14.99
N TRP A 14 15.95 7.22 -14.20
CA TRP A 14 16.85 7.19 -13.04
C TRP A 14 16.40 6.15 -12.01
N VAL A 15 15.11 6.09 -11.70
CA VAL A 15 14.54 5.07 -10.80
C VAL A 15 14.73 3.67 -11.38
N LEU A 16 14.52 3.48 -12.69
CA LEU A 16 14.75 2.20 -13.35
C LEU A 16 16.21 1.75 -13.17
N PHE A 17 17.17 2.65 -13.43
CA PHE A 17 18.59 2.37 -13.22
C PHE A 17 18.91 1.99 -11.77
N GLN A 18 18.39 2.77 -10.80
CA GLN A 18 18.59 2.49 -9.38
C GLN A 18 18.03 1.12 -8.96
N VAL A 19 16.83 0.77 -9.43
CA VAL A 19 16.19 -0.53 -9.11
C VAL A 19 16.95 -1.68 -9.77
N ALA A 20 17.38 -1.52 -11.02
CA ALA A 20 18.18 -2.53 -11.71
C ALA A 20 19.53 -2.77 -11.00
N LEU A 21 20.22 -1.71 -10.63
CA LEU A 21 21.48 -1.78 -9.87
C LEU A 21 21.26 -2.44 -8.50
N HIS A 22 20.21 -2.05 -7.78
CA HIS A 22 19.83 -2.63 -6.50
C HIS A 22 19.61 -4.15 -6.59
N VAL A 23 18.84 -4.60 -7.58
CA VAL A 23 18.56 -6.03 -7.79
C VAL A 23 19.84 -6.78 -8.20
N ALA A 24 20.66 -6.20 -9.07
CA ALA A 24 21.92 -6.80 -9.49
C ALA A 24 22.89 -6.98 -8.31
N ILE A 25 23.10 -5.91 -7.53
CA ILE A 25 23.95 -5.97 -6.32
C ILE A 25 23.37 -6.96 -5.32
N GLY A 26 22.06 -6.93 -5.07
CA GLY A 26 21.39 -7.84 -4.15
C GLY A 26 21.59 -9.31 -4.54
N LYS A 27 21.47 -9.65 -5.83
CA LYS A 27 21.77 -11.00 -6.35
C LYS A 27 23.20 -11.40 -6.11
N VAL A 28 24.16 -10.53 -6.43
CA VAL A 28 25.59 -10.80 -6.22
C VAL A 28 25.86 -11.03 -4.73
N LEU A 29 25.36 -10.15 -3.86
CA LEU A 29 25.54 -10.29 -2.42
C LEU A 29 24.89 -11.56 -1.86
N LEU A 30 23.69 -11.91 -2.33
CA LEU A 30 22.99 -13.14 -1.93
C LEU A 30 23.78 -14.39 -2.36
N THR A 31 24.49 -14.34 -3.49
CA THR A 31 25.32 -15.43 -4.00
C THR A 31 26.63 -15.54 -3.23
N LEU A 32 27.32 -14.42 -3.01
CA LEU A 32 28.64 -14.41 -2.36
C LEU A 32 28.56 -14.51 -0.82
N PHE A 33 27.54 -13.90 -0.22
CA PHE A 33 27.39 -13.79 1.24
C PHE A 33 25.98 -14.19 1.72
N PRO A 34 25.48 -15.40 1.38
CA PRO A 34 24.10 -15.78 1.62
C PRO A 34 23.70 -15.71 3.10
N ARG A 35 24.58 -16.08 4.02
CA ARG A 35 24.30 -16.03 5.46
C ARG A 35 24.07 -14.60 5.96
N ARG A 36 24.93 -13.65 5.56
CA ARG A 36 24.81 -12.24 5.97
C ARG A 36 23.57 -11.58 5.39
N VAL A 37 23.29 -11.80 4.11
CA VAL A 37 22.09 -11.26 3.46
C VAL A 37 20.83 -11.80 4.12
N LYS A 38 20.78 -13.11 4.40
CA LYS A 38 19.66 -13.72 5.14
C LYS A 38 19.48 -13.07 6.51
N GLN A 39 20.54 -12.91 7.29
CA GLN A 39 20.46 -12.26 8.61
C GLN A 39 19.95 -10.82 8.53
N ASN A 40 20.39 -10.04 7.54
CA ASN A 40 19.91 -8.67 7.33
C ASN A 40 18.43 -8.62 6.98
N ILE A 41 17.94 -9.53 6.12
CA ILE A 41 16.52 -9.64 5.78
C ILE A 41 15.71 -10.03 7.02
N LEU A 42 16.23 -10.93 7.86
CA LEU A 42 15.61 -11.31 9.13
C LEU A 42 15.49 -10.13 10.09
N ALA A 43 16.61 -9.44 10.33
CA ALA A 43 16.63 -8.28 11.22
C ALA A 43 15.69 -7.16 10.74
N MET A 44 15.55 -7.01 9.43
CA MET A 44 14.56 -6.12 8.84
C MET A 44 13.13 -6.60 9.12
N GLY A 45 12.85 -7.88 8.92
CA GLY A 45 11.55 -8.47 9.24
C GLY A 45 11.17 -8.29 10.71
N GLU A 46 12.13 -8.41 11.62
CA GLU A 46 11.92 -8.15 13.06
C GLU A 46 11.56 -6.69 13.33
N LYS A 47 12.31 -5.74 12.75
CA LYS A 47 12.04 -4.31 12.90
C LYS A 47 10.65 -3.92 12.38
N THR A 48 10.22 -4.53 11.32
CA THR A 48 8.91 -4.28 10.70
C THR A 48 7.77 -5.09 11.34
N GLY A 49 8.05 -5.95 12.30
CA GLY A 49 7.07 -6.82 12.96
C GLY A 49 6.55 -7.98 12.10
N MET A 50 7.15 -8.22 10.95
CA MET A 50 6.76 -9.32 10.04
C MET A 50 6.95 -10.69 10.68
N THR A 51 7.95 -10.84 11.55
CA THR A 51 8.22 -12.07 12.30
C THR A 51 7.11 -12.43 13.28
N ARG A 52 6.24 -11.50 13.64
CA ARG A 52 5.08 -11.76 14.52
C ARG A 52 3.92 -12.45 13.80
N ASN A 53 3.98 -12.54 12.46
CA ASN A 53 2.98 -13.27 11.71
C ASN A 53 3.29 -14.79 11.76
N PRO A 54 2.37 -15.63 12.28
CA PRO A 54 2.58 -17.08 12.36
C PRO A 54 2.70 -17.75 10.98
N ARG A 55 2.25 -17.07 9.91
CA ARG A 55 2.37 -17.58 8.54
C ARG A 55 3.69 -17.17 7.87
N PHE A 56 4.46 -16.27 8.49
CA PHE A 56 5.74 -15.82 7.96
C PHE A 56 6.81 -16.89 8.16
N SER A 57 7.43 -17.31 7.06
CA SER A 57 8.58 -18.20 7.07
C SER A 57 9.70 -17.61 6.23
N HIS A 58 10.85 -17.43 6.83
CA HIS A 58 12.04 -16.91 6.17
C HIS A 58 12.48 -17.76 4.98
N GLU A 59 12.35 -19.07 5.08
CA GLU A 59 12.70 -20.01 4.02
C GLU A 59 11.87 -19.80 2.77
N ASN A 60 10.63 -19.34 2.94
CA ASN A 60 9.71 -19.10 1.84
C ASN A 60 9.87 -17.70 1.22
N TRP A 61 10.34 -16.75 2.00
CA TRP A 61 10.38 -15.35 1.59
C TRP A 61 11.72 -14.93 0.98
N ILE A 62 12.84 -15.31 1.61
CA ILE A 62 14.18 -14.94 1.17
C ILE A 62 14.44 -15.26 -0.31
N PRO A 63 14.02 -16.42 -0.86
CA PRO A 63 14.26 -16.73 -2.28
C PRO A 63 13.51 -15.82 -3.26
N THR A 64 12.47 -15.11 -2.80
CA THR A 64 11.68 -14.24 -3.67
C THR A 64 12.32 -12.87 -3.87
N PHE A 65 13.25 -12.48 -2.98
CA PHE A 65 14.01 -11.24 -3.12
C PHE A 65 14.91 -11.26 -4.35
N PHE A 66 15.03 -10.11 -4.96
CA PHE A 66 15.82 -9.90 -6.17
C PHE A 66 15.38 -10.74 -7.38
N SER A 67 14.18 -11.33 -7.32
CA SER A 67 13.54 -11.97 -8.49
C SER A 67 13.07 -10.94 -9.52
N ALA A 68 12.65 -11.41 -10.71
CA ALA A 68 12.05 -10.52 -11.70
C ALA A 68 10.75 -9.90 -11.19
N GLN A 69 9.92 -10.66 -10.48
CA GLN A 69 8.68 -10.17 -9.86
C GLN A 69 8.96 -9.09 -8.81
N TYR A 70 9.98 -9.30 -7.95
CA TYR A 70 10.46 -8.29 -7.02
C TYR A 70 10.90 -7.01 -7.74
N PHE A 71 11.69 -7.13 -8.82
CA PHE A 71 12.14 -6.00 -9.61
C PHE A 71 10.96 -5.14 -10.11
N TRP A 72 9.98 -5.78 -10.76
CA TRP A 72 8.82 -5.08 -11.30
C TRP A 72 7.96 -4.45 -10.21
N PHE A 73 7.78 -5.13 -9.08
CA PHE A 73 7.06 -4.61 -7.93
C PHE A 73 7.74 -3.34 -7.36
N ILE A 74 9.03 -3.41 -7.06
CA ILE A 74 9.78 -2.25 -6.53
C ILE A 74 9.81 -1.09 -7.53
N LEU A 75 9.95 -1.39 -8.82
CA LEU A 75 9.91 -0.37 -9.86
C LEU A 75 8.56 0.34 -9.88
N LYS A 76 7.46 -0.40 -9.84
CA LYS A 76 6.10 0.13 -9.78
C LYS A 76 5.89 1.02 -8.55
N VAL A 77 6.23 0.53 -7.37
CA VAL A 77 6.14 1.30 -6.11
C VAL A 77 6.92 2.61 -6.20
N ARG A 78 8.15 2.58 -6.72
CA ARG A 78 8.97 3.78 -6.83
C ARG A 78 8.47 4.75 -7.90
N TRP A 79 7.90 4.26 -9.00
CA TRP A 79 7.28 5.12 -10.01
C TRP A 79 6.03 5.81 -9.49
N GLN A 80 5.15 5.10 -8.79
CA GLN A 80 3.98 5.73 -8.16
C GLN A 80 4.39 6.84 -7.19
N ARG A 81 5.50 6.67 -6.47
CA ARG A 81 6.02 7.72 -5.59
C ARG A 81 6.49 8.99 -6.28
N LEU A 82 6.88 8.91 -7.55
CA LEU A 82 7.19 10.10 -8.35
C LEU A 82 5.93 10.90 -8.70
N GLU A 83 4.78 10.26 -8.68
CA GLU A 83 3.46 10.80 -9.02
C GLU A 83 2.63 11.13 -7.77
N ASP A 84 3.21 11.00 -6.58
CA ASP A 84 2.56 11.32 -5.31
C ASP A 84 2.08 12.78 -5.30
N MET A 85 0.78 12.96 -5.28
CA MET A 85 0.12 14.29 -5.32
C MET A 85 -0.17 14.84 -3.93
N THR A 86 0.25 14.14 -2.88
CA THR A 86 -0.08 14.50 -1.51
C THR A 86 1.03 15.28 -0.84
N GLU A 87 0.69 16.40 -0.20
CA GLU A 87 1.59 17.19 0.65
C GLU A 87 0.92 17.41 2.01
N GLN A 88 1.71 17.37 3.08
CA GLN A 88 1.19 17.67 4.42
C GLN A 88 0.74 19.13 4.49
N GLY A 89 -0.48 19.36 4.97
CA GLY A 89 -1.15 20.67 4.93
C GLY A 89 -1.87 20.98 3.61
N GLY A 90 -1.56 20.26 2.53
CA GLY A 90 -2.20 20.42 1.24
C GLY A 90 -3.61 19.79 1.18
N LEU A 91 -4.34 20.09 0.11
CA LEU A 91 -5.64 19.46 -0.15
C LEU A 91 -5.47 17.97 -0.41
N ALA A 92 -6.32 17.17 0.22
CA ALA A 92 -6.40 15.75 -0.03
C ALA A 92 -7.05 15.49 -1.41
N PRO A 93 -6.39 14.76 -2.34
CA PRO A 93 -6.98 14.43 -3.62
C PRO A 93 -8.33 13.70 -3.46
N ASN A 94 -9.38 14.21 -4.09
CA ASN A 94 -10.67 13.53 -4.09
C ASN A 94 -10.70 12.47 -5.19
N CYS A 95 -10.36 11.25 -4.85
CA CYS A 95 -10.33 10.15 -5.80
C CYS A 95 -11.64 9.37 -5.79
N PRO A 96 -12.11 8.88 -6.96
CA PRO A 96 -13.24 7.99 -7.04
C PRO A 96 -12.89 6.62 -6.46
N VAL A 97 -13.81 6.09 -5.66
CA VAL A 97 -13.77 4.75 -5.08
C VAL A 97 -15.08 4.03 -5.31
N VAL A 98 -15.14 2.75 -5.02
CA VAL A 98 -16.35 1.94 -5.17
C VAL A 98 -16.68 1.25 -3.86
N CYS A 99 -17.90 1.42 -3.38
CA CYS A 99 -18.41 0.72 -2.21
C CYS A 99 -18.54 -0.79 -2.49
N LEU A 100 -18.50 -1.63 -1.44
CA LEU A 100 -18.65 -3.07 -1.61
C LEU A 100 -20.02 -3.49 -2.20
N SER A 101 -21.01 -2.58 -2.18
CA SER A 101 -22.28 -2.72 -2.91
C SER A 101 -22.13 -2.60 -4.43
N GLY A 102 -21.04 -2.03 -4.93
CA GLY A 102 -20.81 -1.69 -6.32
C GLY A 102 -21.15 -0.23 -6.67
N GLU A 103 -21.66 0.54 -5.72
CA GLU A 103 -21.96 1.96 -5.88
C GLU A 103 -20.67 2.78 -5.97
N ARG A 104 -20.65 3.77 -6.88
CA ARG A 104 -19.52 4.69 -7.03
C ARG A 104 -19.66 5.85 -6.07
N CYS A 105 -18.59 6.16 -5.38
CA CYS A 105 -18.46 7.28 -4.46
C CYS A 105 -17.06 7.90 -4.58
N SER A 106 -16.76 8.89 -3.76
CA SER A 106 -15.46 9.53 -3.67
C SER A 106 -14.93 9.49 -2.24
N ILE A 107 -13.65 9.70 -2.05
CA ILE A 107 -13.05 9.75 -0.70
C ILE A 107 -13.71 10.83 0.15
N TRP A 108 -14.05 11.98 -0.45
CA TRP A 108 -14.64 13.09 0.29
C TRP A 108 -16.07 12.83 0.77
N ASP A 109 -16.81 11.91 0.13
CA ASP A 109 -18.15 11.54 0.59
C ASP A 109 -18.13 10.93 2.00
N PHE A 110 -17.03 10.29 2.37
CA PHE A 110 -16.79 9.74 3.70
C PHE A 110 -16.30 10.77 4.72
N MET A 111 -15.91 11.97 4.27
CA MET A 111 -15.46 13.07 5.15
C MET A 111 -16.62 13.98 5.58
N GLN A 112 -17.79 13.87 4.93
CA GLN A 112 -18.94 14.72 5.20
C GLN A 112 -19.93 14.06 6.17
N GLY A 113 -19.52 13.88 7.43
CA GLY A 113 -20.47 13.75 8.55
C GLY A 113 -21.32 12.49 8.63
N GLN A 114 -20.99 11.41 7.96
CA GLN A 114 -21.64 10.12 8.23
C GLN A 114 -20.95 9.45 9.41
N THR A 115 -21.75 9.17 10.44
CA THR A 115 -21.31 8.57 11.71
C THR A 115 -20.79 7.14 11.45
N LEU A 116 -19.49 7.02 11.29
CA LEU A 116 -18.83 5.72 11.19
C LEU A 116 -18.33 5.35 12.57
N ARG A 117 -18.93 4.32 13.17
CA ARG A 117 -18.45 3.77 14.46
C ARG A 117 -17.13 3.06 14.29
N LEU A 118 -16.24 3.25 15.24
CA LEU A 118 -14.87 2.83 15.06
C LEU A 118 -14.18 2.24 16.26
N ILE A 119 -13.11 1.50 15.95
CA ILE A 119 -12.07 0.89 16.77
C ILE A 119 -12.05 1.45 18.20
N GLU A 120 -12.11 0.58 19.19
CA GLU A 120 -12.37 0.87 20.61
C GLU A 120 -11.51 1.98 21.24
N ASP A 121 -10.26 2.16 20.77
CA ASP A 121 -9.34 3.13 21.37
C ASP A 121 -9.46 4.57 20.84
N PHE A 122 -9.92 4.78 19.60
CA PHE A 122 -9.94 6.10 18.95
C PHE A 122 -11.30 6.47 18.35
N GLY A 123 -12.31 5.64 18.52
CA GLY A 123 -13.63 5.83 17.91
C GLY A 123 -14.39 7.06 18.40
N SER A 124 -13.95 7.67 19.51
CA SER A 124 -14.51 8.93 20.00
C SER A 124 -13.93 10.16 19.30
N ILE A 125 -12.77 10.05 18.64
CA ILE A 125 -12.04 11.20 18.09
C ILE A 125 -11.78 11.14 16.59
N ALA A 126 -11.95 10.00 15.96
CA ALA A 126 -11.68 9.85 14.53
C ALA A 126 -12.57 8.79 13.84
N ASP A 127 -12.86 9.02 12.59
CA ASP A 127 -13.45 8.03 11.70
C ASP A 127 -12.35 7.39 10.84
N PHE A 128 -12.55 6.14 10.43
CA PHE A 128 -11.59 5.44 9.60
C PHE A 128 -12.24 4.97 8.30
N LEU A 129 -11.50 4.97 7.25
CA LEU A 129 -11.87 4.43 5.95
C LEU A 129 -10.76 3.52 5.46
N ILE A 130 -11.10 2.31 5.08
CA ILE A 130 -10.17 1.40 4.40
C ILE A 130 -10.46 1.47 2.90
N ILE A 131 -9.44 1.83 2.12
CA ILE A 131 -9.49 1.71 0.67
C ILE A 131 -8.65 0.52 0.26
N TYR A 132 -9.30 -0.54 -0.21
CA TYR A 132 -8.62 -1.69 -0.75
C TYR A 132 -8.14 -1.37 -2.17
N ILE A 133 -6.84 -1.41 -2.35
CA ILE A 133 -6.15 -1.13 -3.62
C ILE A 133 -5.80 -2.44 -4.33
N GLU A 134 -4.91 -2.40 -5.30
CA GLU A 134 -4.35 -3.60 -5.92
C GLU A 134 -3.55 -4.45 -4.92
N GLU A 135 -3.51 -5.77 -5.15
CA GLU A 135 -2.73 -6.67 -4.31
C GLU A 135 -1.22 -6.47 -4.50
N ALA A 136 -0.54 -6.19 -3.39
CA ALA A 136 0.92 -6.04 -3.39
C ALA A 136 1.65 -7.37 -3.59
N HIS A 137 1.07 -8.46 -3.09
CA HIS A 137 1.64 -9.81 -3.11
C HIS A 137 0.68 -10.82 -3.72
N ALA A 138 0.11 -10.44 -4.87
CA ALA A 138 -0.76 -11.33 -5.64
C ALA A 138 -0.05 -12.66 -5.95
N SER A 139 -0.82 -13.77 -5.90
CA SER A 139 -0.27 -15.12 -6.09
C SER A 139 0.32 -15.39 -7.47
N ASP A 140 -0.09 -14.59 -8.48
CA ASP A 140 0.45 -14.56 -9.83
C ASP A 140 1.53 -13.49 -10.05
N GLY A 141 1.94 -12.78 -9.00
CA GLY A 141 2.96 -11.74 -9.00
C GLY A 141 4.15 -12.04 -8.09
N TRP A 142 4.60 -11.03 -7.32
CA TRP A 142 5.61 -11.22 -6.28
C TRP A 142 4.96 -11.82 -5.03
N ALA A 143 4.62 -13.08 -5.12
CA ALA A 143 3.88 -13.81 -4.11
C ALA A 143 4.76 -14.23 -2.91
N PHE A 144 4.13 -14.32 -1.74
CA PHE A 144 4.70 -14.97 -0.57
C PHE A 144 4.01 -16.32 -0.34
N LYS A 145 4.78 -17.37 -0.12
CA LYS A 145 4.26 -18.66 0.30
C LYS A 145 3.49 -18.51 1.62
N ASN A 146 2.40 -19.21 1.75
CA ASN A 146 1.51 -19.17 2.92
C ASN A 146 0.79 -17.83 3.15
N ASN A 147 0.77 -16.95 2.17
CA ASN A 147 -0.10 -15.78 2.14
C ASN A 147 -1.50 -16.16 1.67
N VAL A 148 -2.44 -15.22 1.70
CA VAL A 148 -3.76 -15.39 1.10
C VAL A 148 -3.59 -15.58 -0.41
N ASP A 149 -4.27 -16.55 -0.99
CA ASP A 149 -4.23 -16.80 -2.44
C ASP A 149 -5.20 -15.85 -3.17
N ILE A 150 -4.74 -14.64 -3.39
CA ILE A 150 -5.44 -13.63 -4.20
C ILE A 150 -4.60 -13.35 -5.43
N LYS A 151 -5.19 -13.46 -6.60
CA LYS A 151 -4.55 -13.11 -7.88
C LYS A 151 -4.65 -11.62 -8.15
N SER A 152 -3.83 -11.14 -9.07
CA SER A 152 -3.97 -9.78 -9.61
C SER A 152 -5.38 -9.57 -10.16
N HIS A 153 -6.01 -8.46 -9.77
CA HIS A 153 -7.39 -8.16 -10.17
C HIS A 153 -7.44 -7.80 -11.65
N ARG A 154 -8.27 -8.48 -12.43
CA ARG A 154 -8.47 -8.24 -13.87
C ARG A 154 -9.64 -7.30 -14.14
N ASN A 155 -10.56 -7.22 -13.20
CA ASN A 155 -11.76 -6.40 -13.27
C ASN A 155 -12.21 -5.97 -11.88
N LEU A 156 -13.21 -5.08 -11.83
CA LEU A 156 -13.74 -4.56 -10.57
C LEU A 156 -14.34 -5.65 -9.68
N GLN A 157 -14.95 -6.65 -10.27
CA GLN A 157 -15.57 -7.74 -9.52
C GLN A 157 -14.54 -8.58 -8.78
N ASP A 158 -13.39 -8.87 -9.41
CA ASP A 158 -12.27 -9.55 -8.76
C ASP A 158 -11.80 -8.74 -7.53
N ARG A 159 -11.68 -7.40 -7.68
CA ARG A 159 -11.25 -6.51 -6.59
C ARG A 159 -12.28 -6.44 -5.46
N LEU A 160 -13.56 -6.34 -5.78
CA LEU A 160 -14.64 -6.35 -4.79
C LEU A 160 -14.69 -7.68 -4.03
N GLN A 161 -14.51 -8.81 -4.71
CA GLN A 161 -14.48 -10.13 -4.09
C GLN A 161 -13.29 -10.28 -3.14
N ALA A 162 -12.11 -9.83 -3.56
CA ALA A 162 -10.91 -9.84 -2.72
C ALA A 162 -11.09 -8.94 -1.49
N ALA A 163 -11.64 -7.74 -1.66
CA ALA A 163 -11.91 -6.83 -0.55
C ALA A 163 -12.90 -7.40 0.48
N ARG A 164 -13.85 -8.23 0.06
CA ARG A 164 -14.80 -8.89 0.99
C ARG A 164 -14.11 -9.82 1.98
N LEU A 165 -12.95 -10.39 1.63
CA LEU A 165 -12.17 -11.22 2.56
C LEU A 165 -11.65 -10.41 3.77
N LEU A 166 -11.62 -9.07 3.67
CA LEU A 166 -11.31 -8.22 4.82
C LEU A 166 -12.45 -8.20 5.84
N LEU A 167 -13.69 -8.38 5.38
CA LEU A 167 -14.86 -8.40 6.28
C LEU A 167 -14.83 -9.58 7.24
N ASP A 168 -14.18 -10.68 6.87
CA ASP A 168 -13.99 -11.84 7.74
C ASP A 168 -13.19 -11.49 9.01
N ARG A 169 -12.46 -10.37 8.97
CA ARG A 169 -11.73 -9.82 10.12
C ARG A 169 -12.52 -8.76 10.88
N SER A 170 -13.79 -8.58 10.55
CA SER A 170 -14.72 -7.65 11.20
C SER A 170 -14.15 -6.23 11.35
N PRO A 171 -13.69 -5.57 10.28
CA PRO A 171 -13.21 -4.21 10.37
C PRO A 171 -14.37 -3.33 10.89
N GLN A 172 -14.09 -2.56 11.93
CA GLN A 172 -15.09 -1.66 12.55
C GLN A 172 -15.25 -0.34 11.78
N CYS A 173 -14.94 -0.34 10.49
CA CYS A 173 -14.98 0.83 9.61
C CYS A 173 -15.40 0.44 8.19
N PRO A 174 -15.89 1.38 7.38
CA PRO A 174 -16.16 1.13 5.98
C PRO A 174 -14.95 0.64 5.23
N VAL A 175 -15.20 -0.30 4.34
CA VAL A 175 -14.25 -0.78 3.35
C VAL A 175 -14.79 -0.44 1.97
N VAL A 176 -13.99 0.27 1.20
CA VAL A 176 -14.24 0.56 -0.21
C VAL A 176 -13.09 0.05 -1.05
N VAL A 177 -13.24 -0.02 -2.35
CA VAL A 177 -12.18 -0.42 -3.26
C VAL A 177 -11.77 0.72 -4.19
N ASP A 178 -10.49 0.78 -4.54
CA ASP A 178 -10.02 1.69 -5.58
C ASP A 178 -10.59 1.27 -6.95
N THR A 179 -10.70 2.20 -7.86
CA THR A 179 -11.11 1.91 -9.25
C THR A 179 -10.06 1.05 -9.94
N MET A 180 -10.42 0.41 -11.04
CA MET A 180 -9.46 -0.36 -11.85
C MET A 180 -8.40 0.52 -12.55
N LYS A 181 -8.49 1.83 -12.43
CA LYS A 181 -7.47 2.80 -12.87
C LYS A 181 -6.44 3.11 -11.78
N ASP A 182 -6.58 2.51 -10.58
CA ASP A 182 -5.69 2.70 -9.42
C ASP A 182 -5.50 4.19 -9.06
N GLN A 183 -6.59 4.97 -9.15
CA GLN A 183 -6.53 6.43 -8.99
C GLN A 183 -6.16 6.83 -7.57
N SER A 184 -6.78 6.21 -6.55
CA SER A 184 -6.42 6.45 -5.16
C SER A 184 -5.00 5.98 -4.87
N SER A 185 -4.65 4.78 -5.31
CA SER A 185 -3.31 4.21 -5.16
C SER A 185 -2.23 5.11 -5.76
N SER A 186 -2.49 5.68 -6.94
CA SER A 186 -1.53 6.56 -7.62
C SER A 186 -1.43 7.93 -6.97
N CYS A 187 -2.57 8.62 -6.73
CA CYS A 187 -2.57 9.97 -6.16
C CYS A 187 -1.94 10.02 -4.76
N TYR A 188 -2.19 9.00 -3.96
CA TYR A 188 -1.68 8.88 -2.60
C TYR A 188 -0.36 8.08 -2.51
N ALA A 189 0.16 7.58 -3.65
CA ALA A 189 1.31 6.68 -3.71
C ALA A 189 1.20 5.55 -2.68
N ALA A 190 0.03 4.91 -2.65
CA ALA A 190 -0.41 4.07 -1.54
C ALA A 190 0.16 2.65 -1.57
N LEU A 191 0.69 2.20 -2.71
CA LEU A 191 1.25 0.85 -2.84
C LEU A 191 2.57 0.71 -2.05
N PRO A 192 2.77 -0.32 -1.24
CA PRO A 192 1.89 -1.45 -0.95
C PRO A 192 0.80 -1.15 0.07
N GLU A 193 1.00 -0.22 0.98
CA GLU A 193 0.02 0.30 1.93
C GLU A 193 0.46 1.68 2.44
N ARG A 194 -0.49 2.50 2.85
CA ARG A 194 -0.22 3.79 3.49
C ARG A 194 -1.34 4.22 4.43
N LEU A 195 -0.96 4.94 5.49
CA LEU A 195 -1.89 5.59 6.40
C LEU A 195 -1.85 7.10 6.16
N TYR A 196 -3.01 7.72 6.11
CA TYR A 196 -3.16 9.17 6.07
C TYR A 196 -4.11 9.63 7.16
N VAL A 197 -3.86 10.81 7.72
CA VAL A 197 -4.84 11.52 8.55
C VAL A 197 -5.31 12.74 7.77
N LEU A 198 -6.63 12.81 7.55
CA LEU A 198 -7.27 13.89 6.81
C LEU A 198 -8.19 14.68 7.74
N GLN A 199 -8.18 16.00 7.63
CA GLN A 199 -9.07 16.90 8.36
C GLN A 199 -9.50 18.04 7.45
N GLU A 200 -10.81 18.30 7.36
CA GLU A 200 -11.37 19.38 6.54
C GLU A 200 -10.89 19.37 5.08
N GLY A 201 -10.79 18.18 4.48
CA GLY A 201 -10.31 18.03 3.11
C GLY A 201 -8.80 18.22 2.94
N ARG A 202 -8.03 18.35 4.02
CA ARG A 202 -6.58 18.52 4.01
C ARG A 202 -5.86 17.32 4.62
N ILE A 203 -4.62 17.13 4.19
CA ILE A 203 -3.73 16.10 4.75
C ILE A 203 -3.11 16.65 6.03
N LEU A 204 -3.63 16.24 7.18
CA LEU A 204 -3.08 16.60 8.48
C LEU A 204 -1.76 15.86 8.76
N TYR A 205 -1.73 14.57 8.43
CA TYR A 205 -0.57 13.74 8.62
C TYR A 205 -0.35 12.80 7.43
N LYS A 206 0.90 12.75 7.00
CA LYS A 206 1.42 11.84 6.01
C LYS A 206 2.71 11.25 6.57
N PRO A 207 2.81 9.93 6.80
CA PRO A 207 4.03 9.35 7.34
C PRO A 207 5.19 9.63 6.38
N ALA A 208 6.27 10.16 6.93
CA ALA A 208 7.51 10.25 6.22
C ALA A 208 7.95 8.83 5.85
N ARG A 209 8.12 8.57 4.57
CA ARG A 209 8.63 7.32 3.97
C ARG A 209 8.50 6.09 4.88
N LEU A 210 7.44 5.33 4.70
CA LEU A 210 7.33 4.02 5.35
C LEU A 210 8.41 3.03 4.88
N LEU A 211 9.11 3.36 3.79
CA LEU A 211 10.11 2.46 3.22
C LEU A 211 11.36 3.25 2.80
N GLY A 212 12.44 3.07 3.54
CA GLY A 212 13.79 3.15 2.99
C GLY A 212 13.95 2.08 1.89
N PRO A 213 15.13 1.94 1.26
CA PRO A 213 15.37 0.87 0.28
C PRO A 213 15.09 -0.53 0.87
N TRP A 214 14.89 -0.65 2.18
CA TRP A 214 14.74 -1.87 2.96
C TRP A 214 13.52 -1.87 3.91
N ASP A 215 12.71 -0.80 3.95
CA ASP A 215 11.56 -0.71 4.85
C ASP A 215 10.32 -1.30 4.17
N PHE A 216 9.96 -2.51 4.52
CA PHE A 216 8.69 -3.13 4.14
C PHE A 216 7.66 -2.94 5.25
N PRO A 217 6.39 -2.70 4.91
CA PRO A 217 5.35 -2.57 5.92
C PRO A 217 5.18 -3.87 6.72
N SER A 218 5.05 -3.70 8.02
CA SER A 218 5.20 -4.75 9.03
C SER A 218 3.96 -5.58 9.30
N LYS A 219 2.86 -5.36 8.62
CA LYS A 219 1.64 -6.11 8.88
C LYS A 219 1.14 -6.81 7.62
N ASN A 220 1.15 -8.12 7.68
CA ASN A 220 0.54 -9.05 6.74
C ASN A 220 -0.97 -8.91 6.66
N THR A 221 -1.41 -7.83 6.16
CA THR A 221 -2.75 -7.72 5.62
C THR A 221 -2.51 -7.23 4.21
N GLY A 222 -2.93 -7.95 3.20
CA GLY A 222 -2.99 -7.47 1.83
C GLY A 222 -3.97 -6.31 1.72
N VAL A 223 -3.89 -5.38 2.66
CA VAL A 223 -4.84 -4.30 2.87
C VAL A 223 -4.18 -3.01 2.46
N GLY A 224 -4.72 -2.41 1.46
CA GLY A 224 -4.31 -1.14 0.90
C GLY A 224 -4.35 0.06 1.85
N CYS A 225 -4.68 1.20 1.32
CA CYS A 225 -4.65 2.48 2.03
C CYS A 225 -5.63 2.56 3.20
N HIS A 226 -5.15 3.02 4.34
CA HIS A 226 -5.97 3.38 5.49
C HIS A 226 -6.05 4.89 5.60
N PHE A 227 -7.25 5.42 5.70
CA PHE A 227 -7.48 6.83 6.00
C PHE A 227 -8.06 6.96 7.40
N LEU A 228 -7.47 7.83 8.20
CA LEU A 228 -7.99 8.25 9.48
C LEU A 228 -8.59 9.64 9.29
N LEU A 229 -9.89 9.75 9.52
CA LEU A 229 -10.64 10.99 9.40
C LEU A 229 -10.97 11.48 10.82
N PRO A 230 -10.21 12.44 11.40
CA PRO A 230 -10.52 12.96 12.73
C PRO A 230 -11.89 13.61 12.74
N ARG A 231 -12.69 13.32 13.76
CA ARG A 231 -13.97 13.98 13.98
C ARG A 231 -13.73 15.42 14.40
N ILE A 232 -14.42 16.33 13.74
CA ILE A 232 -14.51 17.71 14.19
C ILE A 232 -15.62 17.74 15.25
N PHE A 233 -15.26 17.95 16.50
CA PHE A 233 -16.25 18.36 17.48
C PHE A 233 -16.56 19.84 17.24
N PRO A 234 -17.82 20.24 17.00
CA PRO A 234 -18.18 21.65 17.03
C PRO A 234 -17.87 22.18 18.44
N THR A 235 -17.03 23.20 18.49
CA THR A 235 -16.75 24.00 19.70
C THR A 235 -18.03 24.71 20.16
#